data_8919679e066a75a85ca076a33db505f0
#
_entry.id   8919679e066a75a85ca076a33db505f0
#
_cell.length_a   1.000
_cell.length_b   1.000
_cell.length_c   1.000
_cell.angle_alpha   90.00
_cell.angle_beta   90.00
_cell.angle_gamma   90.00
#
_symmetry.space_group_name_H-M   'P 1'
#
loop_
_entity.id
_entity.type
_entity.pdbx_description
1 polymer ?
#
loop_
_entity_poly.entity_id
_entity_poly.type
_entity_poly.pdbx_seq_one_letter_code
_entity_poly.pdbx_strand_id
1 'polypeptide(L)'
;MRVYDAKVNHMTNPMGFFMDGVSFSWKVDEARGKAQKAARVRVAADEKMQEILFDSGMDEQADSLAYPVELALEPRTRYFWQVTVLSDAGEEADSEVQWFETSKMSEEWTGKWLTCDNTEKRHPIFSKEIAPAKEVAKARLYVTGLGLYEAYIDGKKVGDEYLTPYSNNYNRWVQYQTYDITDQIAGGGKLSILLGNGWYKGRFGFSAFEDKGYYGNEWKVIADVVLTYTDGTEEVIGTDESWTVTRSRIMFSNLYDGEQIDATAPELPAEEPTVCDAPKGRLEARRSLPVVAHEHIKPVELIHTPAGEQVFDMGQNFAGIFTFRVKEPAGTKIHIQTGEVLQKGDFYNENLRSAKSEYIYISDGNETVIRPHFTYYGY
;
A
#
# COMPACT_ATOMS: atom_id res chain seq x y z
N MET A 1 26.85 -25.64 2.14
CA MET A 1 26.16 -24.73 3.09
C MET A 1 25.59 -23.56 2.31
N ARG A 2 24.32 -23.19 2.56
CA ARG A 2 23.64 -22.05 1.95
C ARG A 2 23.10 -21.14 3.06
N VAL A 3 23.36 -19.83 2.95
CA VAL A 3 22.77 -18.79 3.80
C VAL A 3 21.60 -18.18 3.02
N TYR A 4 20.41 -18.17 3.62
CA TYR A 4 19.18 -17.76 2.95
C TYR A 4 18.21 -17.06 3.93
N ASP A 5 17.07 -16.58 3.40
CA ASP A 5 16.03 -15.85 4.16
C ASP A 5 16.63 -14.70 4.98
N ALA A 6 17.64 -14.02 4.40
CA ALA A 6 18.34 -12.91 5.02
C ALA A 6 17.41 -11.67 5.03
N LYS A 7 17.16 -11.12 6.24
CA LYS A 7 16.17 -10.06 6.49
C LYS A 7 16.74 -8.96 7.39
N VAL A 8 16.26 -7.74 7.18
CA VAL A 8 16.48 -6.61 8.10
C VAL A 8 15.16 -6.30 8.81
N ASN A 9 15.20 -6.19 10.15
CA ASN A 9 14.01 -6.03 10.98
C ASN A 9 12.87 -7.01 10.60
N HIS A 10 13.24 -8.26 10.30
CA HIS A 10 12.38 -9.36 9.84
C HIS A 10 11.68 -9.14 8.48
N MET A 11 12.13 -8.16 7.69
CA MET A 11 11.59 -7.86 6.36
C MET A 11 12.64 -8.11 5.28
N THR A 12 12.20 -8.55 4.10
CA THR A 12 13.07 -8.69 2.92
C THR A 12 13.05 -7.40 2.13
N ASN A 13 14.21 -6.77 1.98
CA ASN A 13 14.42 -5.56 1.18
C ASN A 13 13.35 -4.47 1.41
N PRO A 14 13.13 -4.04 2.69
CA PRO A 14 12.10 -3.04 2.99
C PRO A 14 12.48 -1.67 2.48
N MET A 15 11.48 -0.93 1.96
CA MET A 15 11.61 0.44 1.51
C MET A 15 10.66 1.36 2.28
N GLY A 16 11.19 2.43 2.84
CA GLY A 16 10.39 3.49 3.45
C GLY A 16 9.67 3.11 4.74
N PHE A 17 10.12 2.04 5.41
CA PHE A 17 9.60 1.69 6.73
C PHE A 17 10.20 2.56 7.82
N PHE A 18 9.45 2.71 8.91
CA PHE A 18 9.99 3.28 10.13
C PHE A 18 11.07 2.37 10.71
N MET A 19 12.23 2.95 10.98
CA MET A 19 13.37 2.25 11.57
C MET A 19 13.91 3.09 12.73
N ASP A 20 13.77 2.59 13.96
CA ASP A 20 14.36 3.14 15.17
C ASP A 20 15.62 2.36 15.63
N GLY A 21 15.95 1.32 14.88
CA GLY A 21 17.11 0.48 14.99
C GLY A 21 17.19 -0.50 13.83
N VAL A 22 18.34 -1.11 13.64
CA VAL A 22 18.58 -2.09 12.58
C VAL A 22 19.01 -3.41 13.22
N SER A 23 18.31 -4.48 12.87
CA SER A 23 18.72 -5.84 13.22
C SER A 23 18.64 -6.75 11.99
N PHE A 24 19.57 -7.69 11.90
CA PHE A 24 19.64 -8.62 10.79
C PHE A 24 19.33 -10.04 11.25
N SER A 25 18.66 -10.80 10.39
CA SER A 25 18.38 -12.22 10.63
C SER A 25 18.64 -13.02 9.37
N TRP A 26 18.99 -14.30 9.53
CA TRP A 26 19.29 -15.21 8.45
C TRP A 26 19.06 -16.67 8.86
N LYS A 27 18.96 -17.54 7.87
CA LYS A 27 18.88 -18.99 8.03
C LYS A 27 20.00 -19.68 7.28
N VAL A 28 20.33 -20.88 7.72
CA VAL A 28 21.35 -21.73 7.08
C VAL A 28 20.77 -23.10 6.83
N ASP A 29 21.02 -23.65 5.64
CA ASP A 29 20.74 -25.04 5.31
C ASP A 29 21.90 -25.67 4.50
N GLU A 30 21.75 -26.93 4.10
CA GLU A 30 22.73 -27.68 3.31
C GLU A 30 24.14 -27.65 3.94
N ALA A 31 24.25 -27.52 5.26
CA ALA A 31 25.52 -27.51 5.97
C ALA A 31 25.89 -28.92 6.47
N ARG A 32 27.20 -29.24 6.46
CA ARG A 32 27.73 -30.43 7.14
C ARG A 32 27.78 -30.22 8.63
N GLY A 33 28.02 -28.97 9.07
CA GLY A 33 27.98 -28.57 10.48
C GLY A 33 26.54 -28.62 11.02
N LYS A 34 26.43 -28.65 12.36
CA LYS A 34 25.18 -28.70 13.11
C LYS A 34 24.83 -27.37 13.74
N ALA A 35 25.80 -26.45 13.82
CA ALA A 35 25.61 -25.15 14.44
C ALA A 35 26.42 -24.07 13.72
N GLN A 36 25.96 -22.85 13.83
CA GLN A 36 26.74 -21.67 13.51
C GLN A 36 27.84 -21.51 14.58
N LYS A 37 29.09 -21.39 14.16
CA LYS A 37 30.22 -21.08 15.03
C LYS A 37 30.43 -19.58 15.19
N ALA A 38 30.31 -18.85 14.08
CA ALA A 38 30.42 -17.38 14.05
C ALA A 38 29.70 -16.84 12.82
N ALA A 39 29.39 -15.55 12.85
CA ALA A 39 28.93 -14.84 11.66
C ALA A 39 29.54 -13.44 11.58
N ARG A 40 29.61 -12.89 10.37
CA ARG A 40 30.05 -11.52 10.08
C ARG A 40 29.01 -10.80 9.31
N VAL A 41 28.51 -9.69 9.84
CA VAL A 41 27.57 -8.81 9.15
C VAL A 41 28.33 -7.59 8.62
N ARG A 42 28.12 -7.27 7.34
CA ARG A 42 28.66 -6.07 6.70
C ARG A 42 27.51 -5.25 6.15
N VAL A 43 27.59 -3.92 6.30
CA VAL A 43 26.68 -2.97 5.68
C VAL A 43 27.51 -1.99 4.83
N ALA A 44 27.05 -1.69 3.63
CA ALA A 44 27.72 -0.84 2.65
C ALA A 44 26.78 0.20 2.05
N ALA A 45 27.36 1.28 1.48
CA ALA A 45 26.62 2.28 0.73
C ALA A 45 26.34 1.84 -0.72
N ASP A 46 27.00 0.81 -1.22
CA ASP A 46 26.90 0.33 -2.59
C ASP A 46 26.65 -1.18 -2.68
N GLU A 47 25.96 -1.60 -3.75
CA GLU A 47 25.61 -3.01 -3.98
C GLU A 47 26.83 -3.94 -4.15
N LYS A 48 27.97 -3.41 -4.56
CA LYS A 48 29.20 -4.19 -4.73
C LYS A 48 29.95 -4.39 -3.41
N MET A 49 29.41 -3.89 -2.30
CA MET A 49 29.99 -3.96 -0.98
C MET A 49 31.41 -3.41 -0.90
N GLN A 50 31.68 -2.31 -1.62
CA GLN A 50 33.01 -1.68 -1.66
C GLN A 50 33.16 -0.57 -0.61
N GLU A 51 32.10 0.22 -0.41
CA GLU A 51 32.05 1.28 0.58
C GLU A 51 31.41 0.78 1.87
N ILE A 52 32.22 0.13 2.72
CA ILE A 52 31.76 -0.48 3.98
C ILE A 52 31.50 0.58 5.05
N LEU A 53 30.27 0.64 5.53
CA LEU A 53 29.82 1.53 6.60
C LEU A 53 29.87 0.84 7.98
N PHE A 54 29.67 -0.47 8.00
CA PHE A 54 29.73 -1.30 9.20
C PHE A 54 30.28 -2.69 8.89
N ASP A 55 31.10 -3.21 9.77
CA ASP A 55 31.67 -4.54 9.70
C ASP A 55 31.84 -5.09 11.12
N SER A 56 31.09 -6.14 11.46
CA SER A 56 31.16 -6.76 12.76
C SER A 56 32.46 -7.57 13.01
N GLY A 57 33.21 -7.89 11.95
CA GLY A 57 34.14 -9.01 12.01
C GLY A 57 33.41 -10.34 12.24
N MET A 58 34.18 -11.45 12.39
CA MET A 58 33.60 -12.73 12.78
C MET A 58 33.26 -12.72 14.26
N ASP A 59 31.99 -12.76 14.59
CA ASP A 59 31.43 -12.72 15.94
C ASP A 59 30.86 -14.09 16.31
N GLU A 60 31.43 -14.72 17.32
CA GLU A 60 31.01 -16.02 17.88
C GLU A 60 29.71 -15.89 18.70
N GLN A 61 29.29 -14.67 19.05
CA GLN A 61 28.05 -14.38 19.79
C GLN A 61 26.89 -13.96 18.87
N ALA A 62 27.13 -13.96 17.56
CA ALA A 62 26.12 -13.51 16.60
C ALA A 62 24.84 -14.36 16.68
N ASP A 63 23.73 -13.73 17.06
CA ASP A 63 22.39 -14.33 17.05
C ASP A 63 21.76 -14.16 15.67
N SER A 64 21.55 -15.26 14.96
CA SER A 64 20.95 -15.26 13.63
C SER A 64 19.46 -14.90 13.61
N LEU A 65 18.81 -14.81 14.76
CA LEU A 65 17.40 -14.40 14.85
C LEU A 65 17.25 -12.88 14.83
N ALA A 66 18.16 -12.14 15.46
CA ALA A 66 18.09 -10.67 15.51
C ALA A 66 19.45 -10.07 15.91
N TYR A 67 20.40 -10.02 14.99
CA TYR A 67 21.71 -9.40 15.22
C TYR A 67 21.61 -7.88 15.16
N PRO A 68 21.72 -7.16 16.27
CA PRO A 68 21.57 -5.71 16.28
C PRO A 68 22.83 -5.03 15.73
N VAL A 69 22.61 -3.94 14.99
CA VAL A 69 23.69 -3.11 14.45
C VAL A 69 23.42 -1.65 14.76
N GLU A 70 24.40 -0.98 15.35
CA GLU A 70 24.38 0.48 15.49
C GLU A 70 24.88 1.12 14.21
N LEU A 71 23.95 1.78 13.49
CA LEU A 71 24.21 2.46 12.24
C LEU A 71 23.51 3.83 12.24
N ALA A 72 24.26 4.88 11.93
CA ALA A 72 23.67 6.19 11.68
C ALA A 72 22.97 6.16 10.31
N LEU A 73 21.63 6.19 10.34
CA LEU A 73 20.82 6.17 9.13
C LEU A 73 20.55 7.58 8.63
N GLU A 74 20.75 7.77 7.32
CA GLU A 74 20.39 9.01 6.62
C GLU A 74 19.02 8.85 5.97
N PRO A 75 18.23 9.94 5.81
CA PRO A 75 16.95 9.90 5.12
C PRO A 75 17.07 9.45 3.65
N ARG A 76 16.05 8.78 3.13
CA ARG A 76 15.90 8.40 1.72
C ARG A 76 17.10 7.66 1.13
N THR A 77 17.86 6.96 1.98
CA THR A 77 19.13 6.33 1.65
C THR A 77 18.97 4.82 1.57
N ARG A 78 19.51 4.22 0.50
CA ARG A 78 19.58 2.78 0.34
C ARG A 78 20.91 2.27 0.86
N TYR A 79 20.82 1.26 1.72
CA TYR A 79 21.93 0.52 2.28
C TYR A 79 21.90 -0.90 1.77
N PHE A 80 23.08 -1.46 1.53
CA PHE A 80 23.28 -2.86 1.14
C PHE A 80 23.95 -3.62 2.26
N TRP A 81 23.65 -4.89 2.40
CA TRP A 81 24.21 -5.68 3.46
C TRP A 81 24.33 -7.15 3.09
N GLN A 82 25.24 -7.85 3.76
CA GLN A 82 25.53 -9.25 3.55
C GLN A 82 25.97 -9.89 4.86
N VAL A 83 25.64 -11.15 5.06
CA VAL A 83 26.16 -11.94 6.17
C VAL A 83 27.00 -13.09 5.66
N THR A 84 28.17 -13.29 6.27
CA THR A 84 29.04 -14.45 6.11
C THR A 84 28.86 -15.33 7.34
N VAL A 85 28.60 -16.62 7.17
CA VAL A 85 28.41 -17.58 8.26
C VAL A 85 29.51 -18.63 8.22
N LEU A 86 30.10 -18.91 9.36
CA LEU A 86 31.05 -20.00 9.62
C LEU A 86 30.39 -21.10 10.47
N SER A 87 30.34 -22.34 9.98
CA SER A 87 29.80 -23.48 10.72
C SER A 87 30.81 -24.08 11.66
N ASP A 88 30.36 -24.91 12.61
CA ASP A 88 31.20 -25.71 13.50
C ASP A 88 32.02 -26.79 12.77
N ALA A 89 31.68 -27.14 11.54
CA ALA A 89 32.44 -27.99 10.65
C ALA A 89 33.46 -27.23 9.78
N GLY A 90 33.61 -25.92 9.95
CA GLY A 90 34.55 -25.07 9.22
C GLY A 90 34.14 -24.72 7.80
N GLU A 91 32.86 -24.86 7.48
CA GLU A 91 32.32 -24.37 6.21
C GLU A 91 32.01 -22.88 6.35
N GLU A 92 32.30 -22.11 5.30
CA GLU A 92 31.97 -20.68 5.22
C GLU A 92 31.09 -20.40 3.99
N ALA A 93 30.08 -19.59 4.13
CA ALA A 93 29.24 -19.12 3.04
C ALA A 93 28.70 -17.73 3.29
N ASP A 94 28.56 -16.97 2.21
CA ASP A 94 27.91 -15.67 2.17
C ASP A 94 26.43 -15.80 1.81
N SER A 95 25.60 -14.91 2.35
CA SER A 95 24.27 -14.67 1.79
C SER A 95 24.38 -13.93 0.45
N GLU A 96 23.29 -13.89 -0.29
CA GLU A 96 23.13 -12.86 -1.34
C GLU A 96 23.19 -11.47 -0.68
N VAL A 97 23.63 -10.47 -1.45
CA VAL A 97 23.57 -9.08 -0.99
C VAL A 97 22.09 -8.65 -0.97
N GLN A 98 21.66 -8.16 0.17
CA GLN A 98 20.32 -7.63 0.40
C GLN A 98 20.41 -6.11 0.57
N TRP A 99 19.27 -5.44 0.57
CA TRP A 99 19.22 -4.00 0.76
C TRP A 99 18.05 -3.59 1.68
N PHE A 100 18.11 -2.38 2.17
CA PHE A 100 16.97 -1.66 2.74
C PHE A 100 17.09 -0.19 2.39
N GLU A 101 15.95 0.49 2.31
CA GLU A 101 15.93 1.93 2.01
C GLU A 101 15.13 2.65 3.08
N THR A 102 15.73 3.68 3.67
CA THR A 102 15.10 4.49 4.71
C THR A 102 13.97 5.34 4.14
N SER A 103 13.06 5.73 5.02
CA SER A 103 11.99 6.68 4.73
C SER A 103 12.52 8.13 4.66
N LYS A 104 11.60 9.12 4.59
CA LYS A 104 11.95 10.54 4.78
C LYS A 104 12.50 10.84 6.18
N MET A 105 12.29 9.95 7.15
CA MET A 105 12.68 10.14 8.55
C MET A 105 12.23 11.51 9.09
N SER A 106 13.18 12.39 9.43
CA SER A 106 12.93 13.74 9.95
C SER A 106 12.89 14.83 8.88
N GLU A 107 13.02 14.48 7.60
CA GLU A 107 12.93 15.48 6.53
C GLU A 107 11.53 16.09 6.46
N GLU A 108 11.51 17.41 6.26
CA GLU A 108 10.27 18.13 6.05
C GLU A 108 9.64 17.77 4.69
N TRP A 109 8.34 17.87 4.64
CA TRP A 109 7.59 17.71 3.40
C TRP A 109 7.60 19.01 2.60
N THR A 110 7.87 18.89 1.30
CA THR A 110 7.69 19.98 0.34
C THR A 110 6.21 20.16 0.03
N GLY A 111 5.49 19.05 -0.07
CA GLY A 111 4.07 19.03 -0.30
C GLY A 111 3.28 19.64 0.84
N LYS A 112 2.17 20.30 0.47
CA LYS A 112 1.15 20.81 1.38
C LYS A 112 -0.02 19.85 1.43
N TRP A 113 -0.73 19.81 2.55
CA TRP A 113 -2.00 19.10 2.63
C TRP A 113 -3.04 19.76 1.73
N LEU A 114 -3.62 18.97 0.83
CA LEU A 114 -4.67 19.40 -0.08
C LEU A 114 -5.99 18.76 0.32
N THR A 115 -7.08 19.51 0.15
CA THR A 115 -8.46 19.06 0.19
C THR A 115 -9.22 19.59 -1.01
N CYS A 116 -10.50 19.23 -1.12
CA CYS A 116 -11.40 19.68 -2.20
C CYS A 116 -12.79 19.98 -1.65
N ASP A 117 -13.70 20.43 -2.49
CA ASP A 117 -15.10 20.61 -2.10
C ASP A 117 -15.72 19.26 -1.68
N ASN A 118 -16.21 19.19 -0.44
CA ASN A 118 -16.84 18.01 0.12
C ASN A 118 -18.36 17.97 -0.05
N THR A 119 -18.97 18.95 -0.72
CA THR A 119 -20.40 18.95 -1.07
C THR A 119 -20.68 17.92 -2.17
N GLU A 120 -19.74 17.74 -3.09
CA GLU A 120 -19.75 16.65 -4.07
C GLU A 120 -19.31 15.34 -3.37
N LYS A 121 -20.21 14.34 -3.41
CA LYS A 121 -20.00 13.06 -2.70
C LYS A 121 -19.13 12.08 -3.46
N ARG A 122 -18.91 12.29 -4.77
CA ARG A 122 -18.04 11.43 -5.58
C ARG A 122 -16.59 11.54 -5.13
N HIS A 123 -15.95 10.41 -5.09
CA HIS A 123 -14.57 10.30 -4.61
C HIS A 123 -13.60 11.12 -5.46
N PRO A 124 -12.73 11.96 -4.87
CA PRO A 124 -11.83 12.84 -5.60
C PRO A 124 -10.59 12.12 -6.10
N ILE A 125 -10.07 12.62 -7.23
CA ILE A 125 -8.78 12.26 -7.80
C ILE A 125 -7.94 13.53 -7.87
N PHE A 126 -6.85 13.59 -7.13
CA PHE A 126 -5.85 14.66 -7.18
C PHE A 126 -4.79 14.28 -8.21
N SER A 127 -4.50 15.17 -9.16
CA SER A 127 -3.58 14.85 -10.25
C SER A 127 -2.58 15.96 -10.54
N LYS A 128 -1.41 15.54 -11.01
CA LYS A 128 -0.33 16.43 -11.46
C LYS A 128 0.43 15.80 -12.62
N GLU A 129 0.68 16.59 -13.66
CA GLU A 129 1.65 16.21 -14.69
C GLU A 129 3.07 16.36 -14.13
N ILE A 130 3.83 15.29 -14.19
CA ILE A 130 5.23 15.24 -13.79
C ILE A 130 6.06 15.23 -15.07
N ALA A 131 6.88 16.27 -15.25
CA ALA A 131 7.75 16.40 -16.40
C ALA A 131 9.19 16.59 -15.93
N PRO A 132 9.98 15.51 -15.80
CA PRO A 132 11.36 15.59 -15.35
C PRO A 132 12.19 16.52 -16.24
N ALA A 133 12.98 17.40 -15.61
CA ALA A 133 13.81 18.35 -16.34
C ALA A 133 15.05 17.71 -16.98
N LYS A 134 15.46 16.54 -16.49
CA LYS A 134 16.67 15.81 -16.91
C LYS A 134 16.41 14.31 -16.91
N GLU A 135 17.40 13.52 -17.30
CA GLU A 135 17.36 12.07 -17.23
C GLU A 135 17.29 11.58 -15.78
N VAL A 136 16.25 10.82 -15.47
CA VAL A 136 15.97 10.32 -14.12
C VAL A 136 16.75 9.05 -13.84
N ALA A 137 17.57 9.06 -12.80
CA ALA A 137 18.27 7.89 -12.28
C ALA A 137 17.44 7.13 -11.24
N LYS A 138 16.69 7.87 -10.40
CA LYS A 138 15.84 7.31 -9.35
C LYS A 138 14.66 8.23 -9.10
N ALA A 139 13.47 7.66 -8.93
CA ALA A 139 12.28 8.40 -8.51
C ALA A 139 11.55 7.70 -7.36
N ARG A 140 11.13 8.47 -6.35
CA ARG A 140 10.38 7.98 -5.19
C ARG A 140 9.11 8.80 -5.00
N LEU A 141 8.01 8.12 -4.77
CA LEU A 141 6.75 8.72 -4.34
C LEU A 141 6.58 8.47 -2.84
N TYR A 142 6.50 9.54 -2.06
CA TYR A 142 6.08 9.54 -0.66
C TYR A 142 4.66 10.07 -0.61
N VAL A 143 3.72 9.30 -0.08
CA VAL A 143 2.30 9.66 -0.18
C VAL A 143 1.48 9.12 0.99
N THR A 144 0.48 9.90 1.39
CA THR A 144 -0.59 9.44 2.26
C THR A 144 -1.87 10.21 2.01
N GLY A 145 -3.00 9.64 2.46
CA GLY A 145 -4.31 10.25 2.40
C GLY A 145 -5.09 10.07 3.70
N LEU A 146 -6.00 10.99 3.97
CA LEU A 146 -6.98 10.83 5.03
C LEU A 146 -8.27 10.30 4.42
N GLY A 147 -8.52 9.11 4.75
CA GLY A 147 -9.22 8.00 4.20
C GLY A 147 -8.26 6.94 3.69
N LEU A 148 -8.61 6.31 2.60
CA LEU A 148 -7.74 5.41 1.83
C LEU A 148 -7.30 6.10 0.54
N TYR A 149 -6.23 5.60 -0.07
CA TYR A 149 -5.82 6.08 -1.37
C TYR A 149 -5.32 4.96 -2.28
N GLU A 150 -5.42 5.18 -3.55
CA GLU A 150 -4.68 4.46 -4.59
C GLU A 150 -3.97 5.49 -5.48
N ALA A 151 -2.67 5.29 -5.73
CA ALA A 151 -1.89 6.13 -6.65
C ALA A 151 -1.76 5.46 -8.01
N TYR A 152 -1.75 6.27 -9.06
CA TYR A 152 -1.65 5.82 -10.46
C TYR A 152 -0.71 6.74 -11.24
N ILE A 153 0.06 6.19 -12.16
CA ILE A 153 0.80 6.94 -13.17
C ILE A 153 0.29 6.49 -14.54
N ASP A 154 -0.24 7.43 -15.32
CA ASP A 154 -0.86 7.17 -16.62
C ASP A 154 -1.90 6.03 -16.58
N GLY A 155 -2.71 6.01 -15.52
CA GLY A 155 -3.75 5.00 -15.29
C GLY A 155 -3.26 3.65 -14.81
N LYS A 156 -1.95 3.44 -14.64
CA LYS A 156 -1.39 2.23 -14.06
C LYS A 156 -1.18 2.41 -12.57
N LYS A 157 -1.71 1.49 -11.76
CA LYS A 157 -1.57 1.54 -10.30
C LYS A 157 -0.10 1.49 -9.88
N VAL A 158 0.25 2.34 -8.93
CA VAL A 158 1.57 2.35 -8.27
C VAL A 158 1.55 1.33 -7.14
N GLY A 159 2.51 0.42 -7.14
CA GLY A 159 2.58 -0.68 -6.18
C GLY A 159 1.45 -1.70 -6.34
N ASP A 160 1.48 -2.72 -5.49
CA ASP A 160 0.54 -3.84 -5.47
C ASP A 160 -0.33 -3.88 -4.20
N GLU A 161 -0.19 -2.86 -3.35
CA GLU A 161 -0.86 -2.78 -2.06
C GLU A 161 -2.32 -2.33 -2.19
N TYR A 162 -3.12 -2.76 -1.22
CA TYR A 162 -4.53 -2.40 -1.05
C TYR A 162 -4.74 -1.72 0.29
N LEU A 163 -5.79 -0.90 0.39
CA LEU A 163 -6.26 -0.25 1.61
C LEU A 163 -5.20 0.65 2.30
N THR A 164 -4.27 1.22 1.54
CA THR A 164 -3.30 2.19 2.04
C THR A 164 -3.98 3.50 2.43
N PRO A 165 -3.54 4.21 3.47
CA PRO A 165 -2.38 3.98 4.34
C PRO A 165 -2.70 3.09 5.56
N TYR A 166 -3.69 2.22 5.49
CA TYR A 166 -4.18 1.34 6.55
C TYR A 166 -4.88 2.09 7.69
N SER A 167 -5.26 1.35 8.75
CA SER A 167 -5.85 1.95 9.94
C SER A 167 -4.78 2.65 10.78
N ASN A 168 -5.07 3.88 11.19
CA ASN A 168 -4.20 4.69 12.02
C ASN A 168 -4.97 5.24 13.23
N ASN A 169 -4.25 5.62 14.27
CA ASN A 169 -4.80 6.56 15.25
C ASN A 169 -4.56 7.99 14.76
N TYR A 170 -5.44 8.48 13.89
CA TYR A 170 -5.27 9.75 13.17
C TYR A 170 -5.16 10.99 14.10
N ASN A 171 -5.45 10.86 15.37
CA ASN A 171 -5.20 11.91 16.37
C ASN A 171 -3.74 11.90 16.88
N ARG A 172 -2.97 10.85 16.61
CA ARG A 172 -1.59 10.65 17.07
C ARG A 172 -0.59 10.63 15.93
N TRP A 173 -0.88 9.87 14.87
CA TRP A 173 0.01 9.64 13.75
C TRP A 173 -0.74 9.19 12.51
N VAL A 174 -0.16 9.47 11.35
CA VAL A 174 -0.64 9.06 10.04
C VAL A 174 0.53 8.44 9.29
N GLN A 175 0.39 7.20 8.88
CA GLN A 175 1.40 6.52 8.08
C GLN A 175 1.44 7.09 6.66
N TYR A 176 2.64 7.23 6.11
CA TYR A 176 2.83 7.40 4.68
C TYR A 176 3.57 6.19 4.09
N GLN A 177 3.33 5.91 2.82
CA GLN A 177 4.03 4.89 2.06
C GLN A 177 5.08 5.52 1.16
N THR A 178 6.09 4.69 0.81
CA THR A 178 7.14 5.03 -0.14
C THR A 178 7.10 4.02 -1.28
N TYR A 179 7.09 4.53 -2.52
CA TYR A 179 7.09 3.70 -3.72
C TYR A 179 8.26 4.05 -4.63
N ASP A 180 8.87 3.04 -5.23
CA ASP A 180 9.75 3.22 -6.37
C ASP A 180 8.89 3.42 -7.62
N ILE A 181 8.99 4.59 -8.22
CA ILE A 181 8.26 4.95 -9.42
C ILE A 181 9.20 5.26 -10.60
N THR A 182 10.48 4.89 -10.48
CA THR A 182 11.52 5.25 -11.45
C THR A 182 11.12 4.89 -12.87
N ASP A 183 10.77 3.62 -13.10
CA ASP A 183 10.41 3.14 -14.45
C ASP A 183 9.11 3.75 -14.98
N GLN A 184 8.19 4.11 -14.07
CA GLN A 184 6.89 4.65 -14.46
C GLN A 184 6.94 6.12 -14.83
N ILE A 185 7.92 6.89 -14.30
CA ILE A 185 7.96 8.36 -14.43
C ILE A 185 9.20 8.89 -15.16
N ALA A 186 10.15 8.03 -15.54
CA ALA A 186 11.40 8.47 -16.19
C ALA A 186 11.18 9.31 -17.46
N GLY A 187 10.12 9.02 -18.23
CA GLY A 187 9.70 9.78 -19.40
C GLY A 187 8.69 10.89 -19.12
N GLY A 188 8.39 11.18 -17.86
CA GLY A 188 7.25 12.01 -17.47
C GLY A 188 5.95 11.19 -17.43
N GLY A 189 4.87 11.81 -16.92
CA GLY A 189 3.56 11.17 -16.84
C GLY A 189 2.62 11.85 -15.85
N LYS A 190 1.37 11.46 -15.87
CA LYS A 190 0.34 11.98 -14.98
C LYS A 190 0.24 11.16 -13.71
N LEU A 191 0.68 11.71 -12.59
CA LEU A 191 0.41 11.15 -11.26
C LEU A 191 -1.03 11.50 -10.88
N SER A 192 -1.79 10.49 -10.45
CA SER A 192 -3.17 10.63 -9.98
C SER A 192 -3.33 9.88 -8.67
N ILE A 193 -3.93 10.51 -7.67
CA ILE A 193 -4.17 9.95 -6.34
C ILE A 193 -5.68 9.96 -6.10
N LEU A 194 -6.30 8.78 -6.14
CA LEU A 194 -7.71 8.55 -5.87
C LEU A 194 -7.89 8.32 -4.38
N LEU A 195 -8.87 9.02 -3.75
CA LEU A 195 -9.14 8.89 -2.32
C LEU A 195 -10.45 8.15 -2.03
N GLY A 196 -10.45 7.36 -0.96
CA GLY A 196 -11.61 6.66 -0.39
C GLY A 196 -11.90 7.07 1.04
N ASN A 197 -13.05 6.67 1.59
CA ASN A 197 -13.44 7.05 2.94
C ASN A 197 -12.61 6.34 4.03
N GLY A 198 -12.43 5.03 3.91
CA GLY A 198 -11.63 4.22 4.81
C GLY A 198 -11.97 4.37 6.29
N TRP A 199 -10.95 4.23 7.14
CA TRP A 199 -11.10 4.37 8.60
C TRP A 199 -11.15 5.83 9.08
N TYR A 200 -10.74 6.78 8.26
CA TYR A 200 -10.73 8.19 8.64
C TYR A 200 -12.12 8.82 8.53
N LYS A 201 -12.71 8.75 7.32
CA LYS A 201 -13.98 9.40 6.97
C LYS A 201 -15.17 8.44 7.01
N GLY A 202 -14.94 7.13 6.86
CA GLY A 202 -15.97 6.11 6.91
C GLY A 202 -16.45 5.80 8.32
N ARG A 203 -17.57 5.08 8.40
CA ARG A 203 -18.02 4.49 9.64
C ARG A 203 -17.34 3.14 9.87
N PHE A 204 -17.08 2.80 11.12
CA PHE A 204 -16.65 1.46 11.52
C PHE A 204 -16.98 1.18 12.99
N GLY A 205 -17.03 -0.09 13.36
CA GLY A 205 -17.35 -0.51 14.71
C GLY A 205 -18.76 -0.14 15.13
N PHE A 206 -18.92 0.18 16.40
CA PHE A 206 -20.24 0.44 17.02
C PHE A 206 -20.81 1.84 16.74
N SER A 207 -20.08 2.72 16.08
CA SER A 207 -20.57 4.05 15.70
C SER A 207 -21.53 4.00 14.50
N ALA A 208 -22.48 3.09 14.53
CA ALA A 208 -23.29 2.66 13.39
C ALA A 208 -24.30 3.68 12.86
N PHE A 209 -24.41 4.88 13.42
CA PHE A 209 -25.64 5.63 13.30
C PHE A 209 -25.53 7.01 12.65
N GLU A 210 -24.36 7.44 12.21
CA GLU A 210 -24.22 8.74 11.55
C GLU A 210 -23.27 8.63 10.35
N ASP A 211 -23.62 9.28 9.26
CA ASP A 211 -22.76 9.53 8.09
C ASP A 211 -21.54 10.43 8.40
N LYS A 212 -21.17 10.53 9.65
CA LYS A 212 -20.04 11.33 10.10
C LYS A 212 -18.83 10.44 10.27
N GLY A 213 -17.75 10.81 9.61
CA GLY A 213 -16.46 10.15 9.78
C GLY A 213 -16.01 10.14 11.23
N TYR A 214 -15.43 9.04 11.67
CA TYR A 214 -14.98 8.87 13.05
C TYR A 214 -13.89 9.87 13.44
N TYR A 215 -12.94 10.14 12.53
CA TYR A 215 -11.83 11.07 12.75
C TYR A 215 -12.00 12.40 12.02
N GLY A 216 -12.74 12.42 10.92
CA GLY A 216 -12.99 13.63 10.13
C GLY A 216 -13.90 13.37 8.93
N ASN A 217 -14.33 14.47 8.29
CA ASN A 217 -15.29 14.43 7.18
C ASN A 217 -14.71 14.89 5.85
N GLU A 218 -13.45 15.28 5.82
CA GLU A 218 -12.77 15.80 4.63
C GLU A 218 -11.78 14.79 4.09
N TRP A 219 -11.72 14.64 2.76
CA TRP A 219 -10.59 13.98 2.12
C TRP A 219 -9.41 14.92 2.12
N LYS A 220 -8.26 14.40 2.54
CA LYS A 220 -6.99 15.13 2.48
C LYS A 220 -5.90 14.24 1.91
N VAL A 221 -4.96 14.86 1.20
CA VAL A 221 -3.82 14.16 0.61
C VAL A 221 -2.57 15.00 0.75
N ILE A 222 -1.43 14.34 0.93
CA ILE A 222 -0.10 14.93 0.82
C ILE A 222 0.81 13.97 0.07
N ALA A 223 1.64 14.50 -0.82
CA ALA A 223 2.63 13.72 -1.54
C ALA A 223 3.87 14.55 -1.87
N ASP A 224 5.02 13.86 -1.90
CA ASP A 224 6.28 14.33 -2.49
C ASP A 224 6.75 13.31 -3.52
N VAL A 225 6.99 13.76 -4.75
CA VAL A 225 7.77 13.03 -5.75
C VAL A 225 9.18 13.55 -5.71
N VAL A 226 10.13 12.68 -5.40
CA VAL A 226 11.56 13.01 -5.38
C VAL A 226 12.23 12.37 -6.59
N LEU A 227 12.72 13.19 -7.49
CA LEU A 227 13.48 12.79 -8.67
C LEU A 227 14.97 13.01 -8.40
N THR A 228 15.76 11.96 -8.51
CA THR A 228 17.23 12.04 -8.51
C THR A 228 17.70 11.85 -9.95
N TYR A 229 18.40 12.80 -10.48
CA TYR A 229 18.89 12.80 -11.85
C TYR A 229 20.24 12.09 -12.00
N THR A 230 20.60 11.72 -13.22
CA THR A 230 21.88 11.03 -13.51
C THR A 230 23.11 11.88 -13.20
N ASP A 231 22.95 13.20 -13.12
CA ASP A 231 24.01 14.15 -12.71
C ASP A 231 24.11 14.31 -11.18
N GLY A 232 23.31 13.55 -10.42
CA GLY A 232 23.28 13.60 -8.96
C GLY A 232 22.45 14.74 -8.36
N THR A 233 21.85 15.61 -9.17
CA THR A 233 20.95 16.67 -8.65
C THR A 233 19.57 16.10 -8.35
N GLU A 234 18.84 16.75 -7.43
CA GLU A 234 17.48 16.35 -7.06
C GLU A 234 16.46 17.42 -7.38
N GLU A 235 15.23 16.99 -7.67
CA GLU A 235 14.03 17.81 -7.77
C GLU A 235 12.94 17.19 -6.91
N VAL A 236 12.23 18.02 -6.14
CA VAL A 236 11.08 17.58 -5.34
C VAL A 236 9.82 18.28 -5.83
N ILE A 237 8.83 17.49 -6.21
CA ILE A 237 7.52 17.96 -6.66
C ILE A 237 6.50 17.55 -5.62
N GLY A 238 6.12 18.50 -4.76
CA GLY A 238 5.14 18.32 -3.71
C GLY A 238 3.71 18.59 -4.16
N THR A 239 2.74 18.20 -3.34
CA THR A 239 1.36 18.63 -3.48
C THR A 239 1.22 20.12 -3.18
N ASP A 240 0.59 20.85 -4.07
CA ASP A 240 0.34 22.30 -3.96
C ASP A 240 -0.89 22.72 -4.78
N GLU A 241 -1.14 24.02 -4.86
CA GLU A 241 -2.27 24.62 -5.57
C GLU A 241 -2.22 24.40 -7.10
N SER A 242 -1.11 23.96 -7.66
CA SER A 242 -0.96 23.65 -9.09
C SER A 242 -1.47 22.27 -9.49
N TRP A 243 -1.89 21.46 -8.52
CA TRP A 243 -2.58 20.21 -8.77
C TRP A 243 -4.01 20.47 -9.23
N THR A 244 -4.64 19.45 -9.80
CA THR A 244 -6.04 19.49 -10.21
C THR A 244 -6.83 18.40 -9.50
N VAL A 245 -8.12 18.68 -9.24
CA VAL A 245 -9.05 17.69 -8.69
C VAL A 245 -10.09 17.34 -9.74
N THR A 246 -10.30 16.07 -9.96
CA THR A 246 -11.43 15.52 -10.71
C THR A 246 -12.23 14.56 -9.85
N ARG A 247 -13.41 14.17 -10.31
CA ARG A 247 -14.27 13.23 -9.58
C ARG A 247 -14.29 11.88 -10.28
N SER A 248 -14.02 10.84 -9.50
CA SER A 248 -14.11 9.46 -9.97
C SER A 248 -15.56 9.05 -10.22
N ARG A 249 -15.79 7.85 -10.71
CA ARG A 249 -17.11 7.23 -10.80
C ARG A 249 -17.51 6.44 -9.55
N ILE A 250 -16.69 6.51 -8.48
CA ILE A 250 -17.03 5.94 -7.18
C ILE A 250 -17.97 6.92 -6.48
N MET A 251 -19.22 6.50 -6.30
CA MET A 251 -20.29 7.31 -5.69
C MET A 251 -20.26 7.17 -4.17
N PHE A 252 -19.78 6.04 -3.68
CA PHE A 252 -19.74 5.70 -2.26
C PHE A 252 -18.68 4.63 -1.98
N SER A 253 -18.01 4.71 -0.84
CA SER A 253 -17.22 3.60 -0.29
C SER A 253 -17.27 3.60 1.24
N ASN A 254 -17.27 2.43 1.81
CA ASN A 254 -17.14 2.23 3.25
C ASN A 254 -16.67 0.79 3.52
N LEU A 255 -15.81 0.61 4.51
CA LEU A 255 -15.25 -0.71 4.82
C LEU A 255 -16.31 -1.76 5.20
N TYR A 256 -17.36 -1.35 5.89
CA TYR A 256 -18.46 -2.27 6.29
C TYR A 256 -19.58 -2.35 5.28
N ASP A 257 -19.88 -1.25 4.60
CA ASP A 257 -21.03 -1.19 3.69
C ASP A 257 -20.68 -1.62 2.28
N GLY A 258 -19.39 -1.46 1.91
CA GLY A 258 -18.94 -1.80 0.57
C GLY A 258 -18.70 -0.59 -0.32
N GLU A 259 -18.87 -0.75 -1.63
CA GLU A 259 -18.56 0.29 -2.62
C GLU A 259 -19.65 0.37 -3.70
N GLN A 260 -19.91 1.57 -4.17
CA GLN A 260 -20.83 1.83 -5.28
C GLN A 260 -20.12 2.62 -6.38
N ILE A 261 -20.16 2.10 -7.60
CA ILE A 261 -19.61 2.73 -8.80
C ILE A 261 -20.73 2.92 -9.82
N ASP A 262 -20.83 4.12 -10.36
CA ASP A 262 -21.69 4.42 -11.50
C ASP A 262 -20.82 4.75 -12.72
N ALA A 263 -20.62 3.75 -13.60
CA ALA A 263 -19.82 3.92 -14.79
C ALA A 263 -20.47 4.84 -15.84
N THR A 264 -21.79 5.12 -15.71
CA THR A 264 -22.52 6.06 -16.57
C THR A 264 -22.43 7.51 -16.10
N ALA A 265 -21.93 7.72 -14.87
CA ALA A 265 -21.86 9.06 -14.30
C ALA A 265 -21.04 10.00 -15.20
N PRO A 266 -21.54 11.20 -15.49
CA PRO A 266 -20.86 12.14 -16.37
C PRO A 266 -19.54 12.61 -15.75
N GLU A 267 -18.58 12.97 -16.57
CA GLU A 267 -17.40 13.69 -16.11
C GLU A 267 -17.82 15.07 -15.60
N LEU A 268 -17.22 15.45 -14.48
CA LEU A 268 -17.38 16.79 -13.92
C LEU A 268 -16.17 17.65 -14.30
N PRO A 269 -16.34 18.98 -14.38
CA PRO A 269 -15.22 19.89 -14.58
C PRO A 269 -14.13 19.67 -13.54
N ALA A 270 -12.88 19.84 -13.94
CA ALA A 270 -11.76 19.84 -13.01
C ALA A 270 -11.87 21.05 -12.08
N GLU A 271 -11.49 20.85 -10.82
CA GLU A 271 -11.48 21.86 -9.75
C GLU A 271 -10.02 22.15 -9.33
N GLU A 272 -9.81 23.32 -8.74
CA GLU A 272 -8.58 23.62 -8.05
C GLU A 272 -8.64 23.02 -6.64
N PRO A 273 -7.57 22.37 -6.13
CA PRO A 273 -7.52 21.92 -4.76
C PRO A 273 -7.38 23.11 -3.80
N THR A 274 -7.76 22.91 -2.56
CA THR A 274 -7.56 23.88 -1.49
C THR A 274 -6.44 23.38 -0.57
N VAL A 275 -5.45 24.23 -0.32
CA VAL A 275 -4.46 23.95 0.75
C VAL A 275 -5.16 24.05 2.09
N CYS A 276 -4.91 23.09 2.95
CA CYS A 276 -5.57 22.97 4.23
C CYS A 276 -4.57 22.65 5.35
N ASP A 277 -5.03 22.80 6.58
CA ASP A 277 -4.23 22.44 7.75
C ASP A 277 -3.94 20.94 7.81
N ALA A 278 -2.75 20.63 8.33
CA ALA A 278 -2.36 19.27 8.64
C ALA A 278 -3.34 18.62 9.64
N PRO A 279 -3.49 17.29 9.62
CA PRO A 279 -4.21 16.59 10.68
C PRO A 279 -3.48 16.74 12.02
N LYS A 280 -4.14 16.36 13.11
CA LYS A 280 -3.53 16.38 14.46
C LYS A 280 -2.38 15.37 14.59
N GLY A 281 -2.51 14.23 13.92
CA GLY A 281 -1.49 13.18 13.93
C GLY A 281 -0.27 13.57 13.12
N ARG A 282 0.93 13.32 13.65
CA ARG A 282 2.18 13.54 12.93
C ARG A 282 2.32 12.53 11.78
N LEU A 283 2.97 12.93 10.69
CA LEU A 283 3.35 12.01 9.63
C LEU A 283 4.46 11.09 10.11
N GLU A 284 4.28 9.81 9.93
CA GLU A 284 5.29 8.78 10.21
C GLU A 284 5.46 7.85 9.02
N ALA A 285 6.67 7.36 8.84
CA ALA A 285 6.93 6.26 7.92
C ALA A 285 6.09 5.04 8.30
N ARG A 286 5.72 4.25 7.30
CA ARG A 286 4.93 3.04 7.51
C ARG A 286 5.53 2.09 8.55
N ARG A 287 4.67 1.52 9.38
CA ARG A 287 4.99 0.45 10.34
C ARG A 287 4.31 -0.86 9.98
N SER A 288 3.19 -0.76 9.25
CA SER A 288 2.38 -1.91 8.85
C SER A 288 2.97 -2.60 7.63
N LEU A 289 2.98 -3.93 7.64
CA LEU A 289 3.30 -4.72 6.46
C LEU A 289 2.28 -4.43 5.34
N PRO A 290 2.67 -4.58 4.07
CA PRO A 290 1.78 -4.36 2.95
C PRO A 290 0.62 -5.36 2.95
N VAL A 291 -0.59 -4.87 2.67
CA VAL A 291 -1.74 -5.71 2.36
C VAL A 291 -1.73 -5.96 0.86
N VAL A 292 -1.42 -7.18 0.49
CA VAL A 292 -1.30 -7.60 -0.92
C VAL A 292 -2.16 -8.83 -1.20
N ALA A 293 -2.47 -9.08 -2.46
CA ALA A 293 -3.12 -10.32 -2.87
C ALA A 293 -2.10 -11.48 -2.82
N HIS A 294 -2.31 -12.42 -1.89
CA HIS A 294 -1.44 -13.59 -1.75
C HIS A 294 -1.88 -14.75 -2.65
N GLU A 295 -3.18 -14.85 -2.93
CA GLU A 295 -3.77 -15.95 -3.66
C GLU A 295 -4.96 -15.48 -4.50
N HIS A 296 -5.21 -16.15 -5.61
CA HIS A 296 -6.39 -15.98 -6.45
C HIS A 296 -7.27 -17.25 -6.37
N ILE A 297 -8.40 -17.13 -5.68
CA ILE A 297 -9.36 -18.22 -5.48
C ILE A 297 -10.43 -18.13 -6.55
N LYS A 298 -10.80 -19.29 -7.13
CA LYS A 298 -11.93 -19.39 -8.06
C LYS A 298 -13.12 -20.02 -7.36
N PRO A 299 -14.35 -19.63 -7.72
CA PRO A 299 -15.54 -20.34 -7.25
C PRO A 299 -15.45 -21.83 -7.57
N VAL A 300 -15.88 -22.64 -6.61
CA VAL A 300 -15.98 -24.11 -6.78
C VAL A 300 -17.32 -24.54 -7.35
N GLU A 301 -18.37 -23.73 -7.08
CA GLU A 301 -19.74 -24.01 -7.54
C GLU A 301 -20.53 -22.72 -7.78
N LEU A 302 -21.48 -22.76 -8.73
CA LEU A 302 -22.53 -21.78 -8.89
C LEU A 302 -23.86 -22.40 -8.42
N ILE A 303 -24.36 -21.88 -7.31
CA ILE A 303 -25.61 -22.35 -6.68
C ILE A 303 -26.74 -21.44 -7.15
N HIS A 304 -27.85 -22.07 -7.60
CA HIS A 304 -29.11 -21.39 -7.83
C HIS A 304 -30.01 -21.61 -6.64
N THR A 305 -30.32 -20.57 -5.88
CA THR A 305 -31.09 -20.69 -4.65
C THR A 305 -32.60 -20.82 -4.93
N PRO A 306 -33.38 -21.33 -3.97
CA PRO A 306 -34.86 -21.35 -4.06
C PRO A 306 -35.47 -19.95 -4.26
N ALA A 307 -34.84 -18.90 -3.72
CA ALA A 307 -35.24 -17.49 -3.93
C ALA A 307 -34.88 -16.95 -5.31
N GLY A 308 -34.16 -17.71 -6.14
CA GLY A 308 -33.75 -17.32 -7.50
C GLY A 308 -32.43 -16.52 -7.56
N GLU A 309 -31.67 -16.53 -6.51
CA GLU A 309 -30.35 -15.87 -6.46
C GLU A 309 -29.29 -16.77 -7.12
N GLN A 310 -28.20 -16.15 -7.56
CA GLN A 310 -27.00 -16.83 -8.06
C GLN A 310 -25.88 -16.62 -7.03
N VAL A 311 -25.47 -17.70 -6.38
CA VAL A 311 -24.43 -17.67 -5.34
C VAL A 311 -23.19 -18.42 -5.82
N PHE A 312 -22.06 -17.75 -5.82
CA PHE A 312 -20.77 -18.34 -6.08
C PHE A 312 -20.20 -18.88 -4.77
N ASP A 313 -20.13 -20.20 -4.64
CA ASP A 313 -19.44 -20.84 -3.52
C ASP A 313 -17.92 -20.79 -3.76
N MET A 314 -17.19 -20.15 -2.84
CA MET A 314 -15.74 -20.02 -2.93
C MET A 314 -14.99 -21.20 -2.28
N GLY A 315 -15.71 -22.16 -1.66
CA GLY A 315 -15.14 -23.35 -1.06
C GLY A 315 -14.44 -23.12 0.28
N GLN A 316 -14.23 -21.88 0.69
CA GLN A 316 -13.61 -21.51 1.96
C GLN A 316 -13.98 -20.09 2.38
N ASN A 317 -13.88 -19.83 3.67
CA ASN A 317 -13.95 -18.49 4.22
C ASN A 317 -12.58 -17.80 4.10
N PHE A 318 -12.54 -16.53 3.67
CA PHE A 318 -11.30 -15.77 3.51
C PHE A 318 -11.53 -14.27 3.60
N ALA A 319 -10.49 -13.50 3.85
CA ALA A 319 -10.51 -12.05 3.72
C ALA A 319 -9.93 -11.65 2.35
N GLY A 320 -10.69 -10.89 1.57
CA GLY A 320 -10.24 -10.53 0.23
C GLY A 320 -11.13 -9.53 -0.50
N ILE A 321 -10.81 -9.34 -1.76
CA ILE A 321 -11.62 -8.63 -2.74
C ILE A 321 -11.90 -9.55 -3.92
N PHE A 322 -13.00 -9.34 -4.58
CA PHE A 322 -13.30 -10.07 -5.83
C PHE A 322 -12.88 -9.25 -7.06
N THR A 323 -12.70 -9.97 -8.17
CA THR A 323 -12.68 -9.39 -9.52
C THR A 323 -13.80 -10.03 -10.32
N PHE A 324 -14.55 -9.20 -11.05
CA PHE A 324 -15.71 -9.66 -11.82
C PHE A 324 -15.69 -9.04 -13.22
N ARG A 325 -15.83 -9.87 -14.25
CA ARG A 325 -15.95 -9.39 -15.64
C ARG A 325 -17.41 -9.08 -15.95
N VAL A 326 -17.67 -7.87 -16.36
CA VAL A 326 -19.01 -7.37 -16.72
C VAL A 326 -19.06 -7.05 -18.21
N LYS A 327 -20.15 -7.45 -18.85
CA LYS A 327 -20.52 -7.09 -20.21
C LYS A 327 -22.03 -6.98 -20.31
N GLU A 328 -22.58 -5.98 -19.67
CA GLU A 328 -24.01 -5.75 -19.59
C GLU A 328 -24.37 -4.41 -20.25
N PRO A 329 -25.59 -4.23 -20.79
CA PRO A 329 -26.03 -2.97 -21.36
C PRO A 329 -25.85 -1.80 -20.39
N ALA A 330 -25.66 -0.59 -20.95
CA ALA A 330 -25.56 0.63 -20.14
C ALA A 330 -26.80 0.82 -19.27
N GLY A 331 -26.57 1.21 -18.01
CA GLY A 331 -27.61 1.38 -16.99
C GLY A 331 -27.99 0.09 -16.25
N THR A 332 -27.46 -1.07 -16.65
CA THR A 332 -27.68 -2.31 -15.89
C THR A 332 -26.98 -2.24 -14.54
N LYS A 333 -27.74 -2.48 -13.47
CA LYS A 333 -27.23 -2.57 -12.10
C LYS A 333 -26.77 -3.99 -11.81
N ILE A 334 -25.50 -4.16 -11.50
CA ILE A 334 -24.94 -5.38 -10.93
C ILE A 334 -24.81 -5.16 -9.42
N HIS A 335 -25.42 -6.05 -8.64
CA HIS A 335 -25.38 -6.01 -7.18
C HIS A 335 -24.77 -7.30 -6.68
N ILE A 336 -23.63 -7.21 -6.01
CA ILE A 336 -22.90 -8.33 -5.41
C ILE A 336 -22.93 -8.14 -3.89
N GLN A 337 -23.27 -9.18 -3.18
CA GLN A 337 -23.20 -9.25 -1.72
C GLN A 337 -22.31 -10.43 -1.31
N THR A 338 -21.67 -10.32 -0.17
CA THR A 338 -20.87 -11.40 0.40
C THR A 338 -21.47 -11.88 1.72
N GLY A 339 -21.28 -13.13 2.05
CA GLY A 339 -21.80 -13.75 3.25
C GLY A 339 -21.14 -15.08 3.54
N GLU A 340 -21.32 -15.60 4.74
CA GLU A 340 -20.63 -16.80 5.23
C GLU A 340 -21.41 -18.09 4.99
N VAL A 341 -22.73 -18.01 4.92
CA VAL A 341 -23.60 -19.19 4.98
C VAL A 341 -24.85 -19.01 4.12
N LEU A 342 -25.42 -20.14 3.69
CA LEU A 342 -26.80 -20.23 3.23
C LEU A 342 -27.71 -20.57 4.39
N GLN A 343 -28.89 -19.96 4.45
CA GLN A 343 -29.94 -20.33 5.39
C GLN A 343 -31.16 -20.88 4.65
N LYS A 344 -31.54 -22.10 4.93
CA LYS A 344 -32.62 -22.80 4.22
C LYS A 344 -32.42 -22.92 2.71
N GLY A 345 -31.18 -22.86 2.26
CA GLY A 345 -30.79 -22.91 0.86
C GLY A 345 -30.69 -21.54 0.15
N ASP A 346 -31.08 -20.47 0.80
CA ASP A 346 -30.98 -19.10 0.26
C ASP A 346 -29.79 -18.34 0.85
N PHE A 347 -29.33 -17.31 0.15
CA PHE A 347 -28.26 -16.44 0.62
C PHE A 347 -28.67 -15.76 1.93
N TYR A 348 -27.74 -15.71 2.91
CA TYR A 348 -28.02 -15.14 4.22
C TYR A 348 -26.85 -14.27 4.70
N ASN A 349 -27.13 -13.01 5.01
CA ASN A 349 -26.15 -12.05 5.53
C ASN A 349 -26.65 -11.22 6.73
N GLU A 350 -27.78 -11.56 7.33
CA GLU A 350 -28.31 -10.85 8.51
C GLU A 350 -27.39 -11.01 9.75
N ASN A 351 -26.54 -12.06 9.77
CA ASN A 351 -25.53 -12.27 10.80
C ASN A 351 -24.41 -11.21 10.76
N LEU A 352 -24.27 -10.46 9.68
CA LEU A 352 -23.28 -9.39 9.53
C LEU A 352 -23.65 -8.10 10.30
N ARG A 353 -24.76 -8.13 11.04
CA ARG A 353 -25.25 -7.00 11.86
C ARG A 353 -25.62 -5.79 11.00
N SER A 354 -24.87 -4.68 11.16
CA SER A 354 -25.10 -3.44 10.41
C SER A 354 -24.25 -3.30 9.15
N ALA A 355 -23.34 -4.25 8.90
CA ALA A 355 -22.53 -4.24 7.68
C ALA A 355 -23.39 -4.71 6.51
N LYS A 356 -23.42 -3.93 5.42
CA LYS A 356 -24.16 -4.32 4.21
C LYS A 356 -23.36 -5.30 3.37
N SER A 357 -22.03 -5.20 3.41
CA SER A 357 -21.10 -6.08 2.69
C SER A 357 -21.49 -6.24 1.23
N GLU A 358 -21.73 -5.10 0.55
CA GLU A 358 -22.26 -5.06 -0.81
C GLU A 358 -21.34 -4.31 -1.78
N TYR A 359 -21.47 -4.62 -3.05
CA TYR A 359 -20.86 -3.89 -4.14
C TYR A 359 -21.89 -3.62 -5.22
N ILE A 360 -22.03 -2.38 -5.62
CA ILE A 360 -22.96 -1.96 -6.65
C ILE A 360 -22.20 -1.35 -7.82
N TYR A 361 -22.43 -1.87 -9.00
CA TYR A 361 -21.86 -1.35 -10.24
C TYR A 361 -22.97 -1.06 -11.26
N ILE A 362 -23.03 0.16 -11.77
CA ILE A 362 -23.89 0.53 -12.89
C ILE A 362 -23.05 0.48 -14.16
N SER A 363 -23.39 -0.43 -15.08
CA SER A 363 -22.65 -0.64 -16.33
C SER A 363 -22.78 0.55 -17.27
N ASP A 364 -21.72 0.91 -17.98
CA ASP A 364 -21.72 1.87 -19.08
C ASP A 364 -21.89 1.22 -20.47
N GLY A 365 -22.07 -0.10 -20.52
CA GLY A 365 -22.21 -0.89 -21.75
C GLY A 365 -20.90 -1.45 -22.29
N ASN A 366 -19.77 -1.08 -21.74
CA ASN A 366 -18.47 -1.60 -22.14
C ASN A 366 -18.12 -2.88 -21.37
N GLU A 367 -17.39 -3.79 -22.03
CA GLU A 367 -16.80 -4.93 -21.33
C GLU A 367 -15.66 -4.45 -20.44
N THR A 368 -15.75 -4.74 -19.14
CA THR A 368 -14.76 -4.33 -18.16
C THR A 368 -14.57 -5.37 -17.04
N VAL A 369 -13.45 -5.29 -16.36
CA VAL A 369 -13.20 -6.03 -15.12
C VAL A 369 -13.33 -5.05 -13.97
N ILE A 370 -14.26 -5.31 -13.08
CA ILE A 370 -14.52 -4.50 -11.89
C ILE A 370 -13.90 -5.15 -10.65
N ARG A 371 -13.54 -4.32 -9.70
CA ARG A 371 -13.09 -4.69 -8.35
C ARG A 371 -13.43 -3.59 -7.36
N PRO A 372 -13.56 -3.91 -6.07
CA PRO A 372 -13.55 -2.90 -5.01
C PRO A 372 -12.20 -2.19 -4.92
N HIS A 373 -12.21 -0.89 -4.57
CA HIS A 373 -11.01 -0.09 -4.34
C HIS A 373 -10.77 0.13 -2.85
N PHE A 374 -11.83 0.49 -2.10
CA PHE A 374 -11.74 1.00 -0.74
C PHE A 374 -12.57 0.22 0.27
N THR A 375 -12.80 -1.03 -0.01
CA THR A 375 -13.41 -2.02 0.89
C THR A 375 -12.77 -3.38 0.68
N TYR A 376 -13.04 -4.29 1.60
CA TYR A 376 -12.70 -5.70 1.49
C TYR A 376 -13.82 -6.51 2.16
N TYR A 377 -13.84 -7.79 1.90
CA TYR A 377 -14.82 -8.71 2.43
C TYR A 377 -14.10 -9.79 3.24
N GLY A 378 -14.64 -10.13 4.39
CA GLY A 378 -14.04 -11.07 5.35
C GLY A 378 -14.81 -12.40 5.47
N TYR A 379 -15.47 -12.82 4.38
CA TYR A 379 -16.42 -13.94 4.43
C TYR A 379 -16.21 -14.95 3.34
#